data_a1480c1e9be3aff171b5c02d0c2a1acc
#
_entry.id   a1480c1e9be3aff171b5c02d0c2a1acc
#
_cell.length_a   1.000
_cell.length_b   1.000
_cell.length_c   1.000
_cell.angle_alpha   90.00
_cell.angle_beta   90.00
_cell.angle_gamma   90.00
#
_symmetry.space_group_name_H-M   'P 1'
#
loop_
_entity.id
_entity.type
_entity.pdbx_description
1 polymer ?
#
loop_
_entity_poly.entity_id
_entity_poly.type
_entity_poly.pdbx_seq_one_letter_code
_entity_poly.pdbx_strand_id
1 'polypeptide(L)'
;NNMLFDEQGNPMCIVDLDTVMPGFVFSDFGDFIRTAANTGAEDDPNLDNIHVNMEIFQAYAKGYLSTATFLTPLEISLLPYGCTRMSFMQAVRFYVDYLNGDTYYQIAYPEHNLVRTKAQIRLFEEQENAKPQMQQILNDFVQ
;
A
#
# COMPACT_ATOMS: atom_id res chain seq x y z
N ASN A 1 10.07 5.68 -1.09
CA ASN A 1 11.39 6.01 -0.54
C ASN A 1 12.52 5.14 -1.14
N ASN A 2 12.21 3.98 -1.72
CA ASN A 2 13.21 3.03 -2.22
C ASN A 2 13.54 3.19 -3.71
N MET A 3 13.16 4.30 -4.31
CA MET A 3 13.53 4.69 -5.67
C MET A 3 14.22 6.05 -5.66
N LEU A 4 15.39 6.13 -6.29
CA LEU A 4 16.14 7.36 -6.46
C LEU A 4 15.84 7.98 -7.84
N PHE A 5 15.74 9.30 -7.87
CA PHE A 5 15.50 10.10 -9.06
C PHE A 5 16.65 11.08 -9.28
N ASP A 6 16.94 11.43 -10.53
CA ASP A 6 17.84 12.51 -10.86
C ASP A 6 17.17 13.89 -10.62
N GLU A 7 17.95 14.97 -10.81
CA GLU A 7 17.44 16.36 -10.65
C GLU A 7 16.32 16.70 -11.65
N GLN A 8 16.17 15.95 -12.72
CA GLN A 8 15.14 16.11 -13.74
C GLN A 8 13.90 15.24 -13.47
N GLY A 9 13.92 14.42 -12.42
CA GLY A 9 12.81 13.54 -12.05
C GLY A 9 12.78 12.19 -12.78
N ASN A 10 13.87 11.80 -13.47
CA ASN A 10 13.95 10.47 -14.08
C ASN A 10 14.38 9.42 -13.05
N PRO A 11 13.80 8.20 -13.06
CA PRO A 11 14.20 7.14 -12.16
C PRO A 11 15.63 6.69 -12.48
N MET A 12 16.46 6.61 -11.45
CA MET A 12 17.88 6.19 -11.56
C MET A 12 18.08 4.75 -11.13
N CYS A 13 17.63 4.40 -9.94
CA CYS A 13 17.77 3.04 -9.40
C CYS A 13 16.79 2.78 -8.24
N ILE A 14 16.60 1.48 -7.95
CA ILE A 14 15.91 0.99 -6.77
C ILE A 14 16.98 0.66 -5.73
N VAL A 15 16.74 1.04 -4.48
CA VAL A 15 17.60 0.78 -3.31
C VAL A 15 16.83 -0.01 -2.26
N ASP A 16 17.52 -0.45 -1.18
CA ASP A 16 16.92 -1.17 -0.06
C ASP A 16 16.32 -2.52 -0.48
N LEU A 17 17.16 -3.35 -1.10
CA LEU A 17 16.76 -4.64 -1.69
C LEU A 17 16.88 -5.83 -0.71
N ASP A 18 17.13 -5.61 0.57
CA ASP A 18 17.33 -6.66 1.58
C ASP A 18 16.05 -7.46 1.90
N THR A 19 14.87 -6.96 1.52
CA THR A 19 13.60 -7.68 1.62
C THR A 19 13.14 -8.35 0.31
N VAL A 20 13.97 -8.33 -0.74
CA VAL A 20 13.66 -9.04 -1.99
C VAL A 20 13.82 -10.54 -1.78
N MET A 21 12.70 -11.23 -1.73
CA MET A 21 12.62 -12.67 -1.43
C MET A 21 11.42 -13.32 -2.12
N PRO A 22 11.37 -14.65 -2.24
CA PRO A 22 10.18 -15.34 -2.69
C PRO A 22 8.97 -15.00 -1.81
N GLY A 23 7.85 -14.63 -2.43
CA GLY A 23 6.65 -14.20 -1.72
C GLY A 23 5.43 -14.16 -2.63
N PHE A 24 4.35 -13.60 -2.12
CA PHE A 24 3.12 -13.43 -2.89
C PHE A 24 3.13 -12.08 -3.61
N VAL A 25 2.90 -12.11 -4.91
CA VAL A 25 2.87 -10.92 -5.79
C VAL A 25 1.89 -9.85 -5.29
N PHE A 26 0.73 -10.26 -4.79
CA PHE A 26 -0.26 -9.33 -4.25
C PHE A 26 0.25 -8.52 -3.05
N SER A 27 1.25 -9.01 -2.32
CA SER A 27 1.84 -8.27 -1.19
C SER A 27 2.65 -7.07 -1.68
N ASP A 28 3.46 -7.26 -2.72
CA ASP A 28 4.27 -6.22 -3.34
C ASP A 28 3.38 -5.13 -3.98
N PHE A 29 2.43 -5.55 -4.81
CA PHE A 29 1.43 -4.66 -5.39
C PHE A 29 0.66 -3.88 -4.31
N GLY A 30 0.21 -4.59 -3.26
CA GLY A 30 -0.59 -4.01 -2.19
C GLY A 30 0.17 -2.98 -1.35
N ASP A 31 1.45 -3.20 -1.08
CA ASP A 31 2.25 -2.25 -0.28
C ASP A 31 2.49 -0.94 -1.03
N PHE A 32 2.72 -1.02 -2.35
CA PHE A 32 2.79 0.19 -3.16
C PHE A 32 1.47 0.98 -3.12
N ILE A 33 0.33 0.31 -3.32
CA ILE A 33 -0.99 0.96 -3.27
C ILE A 33 -1.30 1.54 -1.90
N ARG A 34 -0.94 0.86 -0.83
CA ARG A 34 -1.10 1.34 0.55
C ARG A 34 -0.46 2.72 0.75
N THR A 35 0.70 2.93 0.17
CA THR A 35 1.44 4.21 0.31
C THR A 35 1.10 5.22 -0.77
N ALA A 36 1.12 4.82 -2.03
CA ALA A 36 1.00 5.74 -3.15
C ALA A 36 -0.44 6.19 -3.44
N ALA A 37 -1.43 5.32 -3.21
CA ALA A 37 -2.83 5.62 -3.45
C ALA A 37 -3.59 6.11 -2.20
N ASN A 38 -2.94 6.25 -1.06
CA ASN A 38 -3.52 6.91 0.12
C ASN A 38 -3.50 8.42 -0.07
N THR A 39 -4.64 9.10 0.11
CA THR A 39 -4.74 10.55 0.03
C THR A 39 -4.24 11.28 1.27
N GLY A 40 -4.29 10.62 2.44
CA GLY A 40 -3.78 11.13 3.71
C GLY A 40 -2.35 10.69 4.01
N ALA A 41 -1.72 11.29 5.01
CA ALA A 41 -0.45 10.81 5.53
C ALA A 41 -0.62 9.48 6.30
N GLU A 42 0.47 8.73 6.46
CA GLU A 42 0.47 7.48 7.23
C GLU A 42 0.09 7.69 8.71
N ASP A 43 0.36 8.88 9.21
CA ASP A 43 0.11 9.35 10.57
C ASP A 43 -0.89 10.51 10.63
N ASP A 44 -1.77 10.64 9.63
CA ASP A 44 -2.78 11.70 9.61
C ASP A 44 -3.78 11.51 10.77
N PRO A 45 -3.88 12.46 11.71
CA PRO A 45 -4.82 12.38 12.81
C PRO A 45 -6.27 12.61 12.38
N ASN A 46 -6.48 13.25 11.21
CA ASN A 46 -7.79 13.47 10.62
C ASN A 46 -8.13 12.33 9.64
N LEU A 47 -8.91 11.38 10.12
CA LEU A 47 -9.29 10.21 9.33
C LEU A 47 -10.15 10.54 8.09
N ASP A 48 -10.75 11.72 8.03
CA ASP A 48 -11.53 12.17 6.86
C ASP A 48 -10.63 12.54 5.66
N ASN A 49 -9.32 12.68 5.88
CA ASN A 49 -8.37 12.89 4.78
C ASN A 49 -7.96 11.57 4.10
N ILE A 50 -8.28 10.43 4.72
CA ILE A 50 -7.78 9.10 4.29
C ILE A 50 -8.80 8.45 3.37
N HIS A 51 -8.47 8.39 2.09
CA HIS A 51 -9.24 7.73 1.04
C HIS A 51 -8.31 7.01 0.07
N VAL A 52 -8.87 6.15 -0.75
CA VAL A 52 -8.15 5.53 -1.86
C VAL A 52 -8.27 6.39 -3.12
N ASN A 53 -7.13 6.85 -3.64
CA ASN A 53 -7.08 7.51 -4.94
C ASN A 53 -7.16 6.46 -6.05
N MET A 54 -8.34 6.30 -6.64
CA MET A 54 -8.60 5.31 -7.68
C MET A 54 -7.91 5.63 -9.02
N GLU A 55 -7.56 6.89 -9.28
CA GLU A 55 -6.80 7.26 -10.50
C GLU A 55 -5.37 6.73 -10.39
N ILE A 56 -4.74 6.87 -9.21
CA ILE A 56 -3.40 6.31 -8.94
C ILE A 56 -3.46 4.79 -8.99
N PHE A 57 -4.48 4.16 -8.37
CA PHE A 57 -4.67 2.71 -8.46
C PHE A 57 -4.74 2.24 -9.92
N GLN A 58 -5.57 2.88 -10.74
CA GLN A 58 -5.73 2.53 -12.15
C GLN A 58 -4.46 2.71 -12.96
N ALA A 59 -3.75 3.83 -12.77
CA ALA A 59 -2.50 4.11 -13.47
C ALA A 59 -1.41 3.08 -13.11
N TYR A 60 -1.29 2.77 -11.82
CA TYR A 60 -0.33 1.77 -11.35
C TYR A 60 -0.68 0.36 -11.85
N ALA A 61 -1.95 -0.06 -11.71
CA ALA A 61 -2.41 -1.36 -12.18
C ALA A 61 -2.14 -1.56 -13.68
N LYS A 62 -2.40 -0.53 -14.49
CA LYS A 62 -2.10 -0.55 -15.93
C LYS A 62 -0.61 -0.76 -16.20
N GLY A 63 0.26 0.03 -15.54
CA GLY A 63 1.71 -0.08 -15.69
C GLY A 63 2.24 -1.43 -15.21
N TYR A 64 1.77 -1.88 -14.05
CA TYR A 64 2.18 -3.14 -13.44
C TYR A 64 1.80 -4.34 -14.32
N LEU A 65 0.54 -4.46 -14.75
CA LEU A 65 0.06 -5.56 -15.59
C LEU A 65 0.66 -5.55 -16.98
N SER A 66 1.09 -4.38 -17.51
CA SER A 66 1.76 -4.32 -18.82
C SER A 66 3.12 -5.02 -18.84
N THR A 67 3.76 -5.16 -17.69
CA THR A 67 5.09 -5.78 -17.53
C THR A 67 5.04 -7.13 -16.81
N ALA A 68 4.10 -7.32 -15.91
CA ALA A 68 3.91 -8.54 -15.12
C ALA A 68 3.11 -9.62 -15.87
N THR A 69 3.51 -9.93 -17.11
CA THR A 69 2.83 -10.88 -18.01
C THR A 69 2.89 -12.33 -17.55
N PHE A 70 3.66 -12.61 -16.51
CA PHE A 70 3.80 -13.94 -15.89
C PHE A 70 2.68 -14.26 -14.88
N LEU A 71 1.84 -13.28 -14.52
CA LEU A 71 0.79 -13.48 -13.52
C LEU A 71 -0.34 -14.36 -14.04
N THR A 72 -0.77 -15.27 -13.19
CA THR A 72 -1.97 -16.07 -13.43
C THR A 72 -3.25 -15.24 -13.20
N PRO A 73 -4.38 -15.63 -13.80
CA PRO A 73 -5.67 -14.98 -13.52
C PRO A 73 -6.04 -14.94 -12.04
N LEU A 74 -5.66 -15.98 -11.28
CA LEU A 74 -5.88 -16.03 -9.83
C LEU A 74 -5.06 -14.96 -9.11
N GLU A 75 -3.77 -14.81 -9.44
CA GLU A 75 -2.91 -13.80 -8.84
C GLU A 75 -3.42 -12.39 -9.13
N ILE A 76 -3.87 -12.13 -10.36
CA ILE A 76 -4.47 -10.83 -10.71
C ILE A 76 -5.75 -10.57 -9.88
N SER A 77 -6.60 -11.58 -9.72
CA SER A 77 -7.82 -11.44 -8.91
C SER A 77 -7.55 -11.19 -7.41
N LEU A 78 -6.35 -11.53 -6.93
CA LEU A 78 -5.94 -11.32 -5.54
C LEU A 78 -5.24 -9.96 -5.30
N LEU A 79 -4.97 -9.16 -6.33
CA LEU A 79 -4.31 -7.87 -6.15
C LEU A 79 -5.09 -6.90 -5.24
N PRO A 80 -6.44 -6.77 -5.34
CA PRO A 80 -7.21 -5.95 -4.39
C PRO A 80 -7.16 -6.47 -2.95
N TYR A 81 -7.11 -7.78 -2.77
CA TYR A 81 -6.90 -8.38 -1.45
C TYR A 81 -5.52 -8.02 -0.89
N GLY A 82 -4.49 -7.95 -1.73
CA GLY A 82 -3.16 -7.51 -1.34
C GLY A 82 -3.18 -6.11 -0.73
N CYS A 83 -3.93 -5.17 -1.32
CA CYS A 83 -4.05 -3.80 -0.81
C CYS A 83 -4.58 -3.78 0.63
N THR A 84 -5.71 -4.43 0.87
CA THR A 84 -6.33 -4.46 2.20
C THR A 84 -5.50 -5.23 3.21
N ARG A 85 -4.88 -6.34 2.80
CA ARG A 85 -3.99 -7.13 3.66
C ARG A 85 -2.80 -6.31 4.13
N MET A 86 -2.16 -5.52 3.25
CA MET A 86 -0.97 -4.74 3.62
C MET A 86 -1.32 -3.61 4.58
N SER A 87 -2.44 -2.91 4.37
CA SER A 87 -2.92 -1.87 5.29
C SER A 87 -3.26 -2.45 6.67
N PHE A 88 -3.98 -3.58 6.70
CA PHE A 88 -4.28 -4.26 7.96
C PHE A 88 -3.04 -4.74 8.69
N MET A 89 -2.11 -5.37 7.97
CA MET A 89 -0.86 -5.85 8.55
C MET A 89 -0.05 -4.68 9.16
N GLN A 90 0.03 -3.54 8.47
CA GLN A 90 0.74 -2.38 8.97
C GLN A 90 0.05 -1.76 10.20
N ALA A 91 -1.28 -1.72 10.22
CA ALA A 91 -2.04 -1.32 11.41
C ALA A 91 -1.70 -2.20 12.62
N VAL A 92 -1.68 -3.52 12.44
CA VAL A 92 -1.33 -4.46 13.51
C VAL A 92 0.11 -4.23 14.00
N ARG A 93 1.06 -4.00 13.10
CA ARG A 93 2.46 -3.73 13.46
C ARG A 93 2.60 -2.46 14.31
N PHE A 94 1.95 -1.36 13.94
CA PHE A 94 1.95 -0.12 14.72
C PHE A 94 1.27 -0.30 16.08
N TYR A 95 0.15 -1.03 16.10
CA TYR A 95 -0.57 -1.26 17.35
C TYR A 95 0.22 -2.15 18.33
N VAL A 96 0.84 -3.20 17.85
CA VAL A 96 1.69 -4.08 18.66
C VAL A 96 2.90 -3.31 19.21
N ASP A 97 3.53 -2.45 18.41
CA ASP A 97 4.63 -1.63 18.87
C ASP A 97 4.19 -0.63 19.95
N TYR A 98 3.03 0.01 19.77
CA TYR A 98 2.42 0.88 20.78
C TYR A 98 2.21 0.13 22.11
N LEU A 99 1.64 -1.08 22.06
CA LEU A 99 1.44 -1.89 23.27
C LEU A 99 2.75 -2.33 23.96
N ASN A 100 3.81 -2.46 23.19
CA ASN A 100 5.16 -2.81 23.68
C ASN A 100 5.99 -1.59 24.12
N GLY A 101 5.40 -0.39 24.14
CA GLY A 101 6.06 0.84 24.59
C GLY A 101 6.90 1.53 23.51
N ASP A 102 6.50 1.41 22.24
CA ASP A 102 7.09 2.12 21.09
C ASP A 102 8.60 1.85 20.93
N THR A 103 8.96 0.57 20.86
CA THR A 103 10.37 0.13 20.87
C THR A 103 10.97 -0.10 19.49
N TYR A 104 10.14 -0.26 18.47
CA TYR A 104 10.57 -0.60 17.11
C TYR A 104 10.53 0.60 16.15
N TYR A 105 9.38 1.29 16.07
CA TYR A 105 9.23 2.44 15.20
C TYR A 105 9.64 3.73 15.89
N GLN A 106 10.36 4.60 15.19
CA GLN A 106 10.64 5.93 15.70
C GLN A 106 9.34 6.74 15.83
N ILE A 107 9.07 7.24 17.03
CA ILE A 107 7.92 8.09 17.31
C ILE A 107 8.36 9.56 17.46
N ALA A 108 7.50 10.49 17.04
CA ALA A 108 7.72 11.93 17.20
C ALA A 108 7.04 12.48 18.48
N TYR A 109 6.03 11.79 18.98
CA TYR A 109 5.25 12.17 20.17
C TYR A 109 4.61 10.93 20.80
N PRO A 110 4.18 10.98 22.07
CA PRO A 110 3.40 9.90 22.69
C PRO A 110 2.16 9.56 21.87
N GLU A 111 1.83 8.29 21.75
CA GLU A 111 0.68 7.78 20.98
C GLU A 111 0.83 7.89 19.44
N HIS A 112 2.00 8.26 18.91
CA HIS A 112 2.19 8.37 17.45
C HIS A 112 1.84 7.07 16.72
N ASN A 113 2.27 5.92 17.24
CA ASN A 113 1.91 4.63 16.66
C ASN A 113 0.42 4.29 16.80
N LEU A 114 -0.27 4.81 17.81
CA LEU A 114 -1.72 4.68 17.91
C LEU A 114 -2.45 5.52 16.84
N VAL A 115 -1.94 6.72 16.54
CA VAL A 115 -2.45 7.55 15.42
C VAL A 115 -2.24 6.82 14.09
N ARG A 116 -1.03 6.32 13.85
CA ARG A 116 -0.73 5.50 12.66
C ARG A 116 -1.65 4.27 12.54
N THR A 117 -1.89 3.59 13.65
CA THR A 117 -2.82 2.45 13.68
C THR A 117 -4.20 2.85 13.18
N LYS A 118 -4.77 3.94 13.71
CA LYS A 118 -6.10 4.43 13.32
C LYS A 118 -6.13 4.82 11.83
N ALA A 119 -5.10 5.50 11.35
CA ALA A 119 -4.97 5.88 9.95
C ALA A 119 -4.93 4.65 9.03
N GLN A 120 -4.17 3.61 9.38
CA GLN A 120 -4.10 2.38 8.58
C GLN A 120 -5.38 1.55 8.65
N ILE A 121 -6.10 1.55 9.77
CA ILE A 121 -7.43 0.91 9.85
C ILE A 121 -8.44 1.65 8.96
N ARG A 122 -8.43 2.99 8.98
CA ARG A 122 -9.28 3.78 8.09
C ARG A 122 -8.98 3.49 6.62
N LEU A 123 -7.71 3.44 6.24
CA LEU A 123 -7.31 3.09 4.87
C LEU A 123 -7.76 1.66 4.50
N PHE A 124 -7.64 0.70 5.41
CA PHE A 124 -8.13 -0.65 5.21
C PHE A 124 -9.65 -0.66 4.91
N GLU A 125 -10.45 0.08 5.68
CA GLU A 125 -11.90 0.18 5.46
C GLU A 125 -12.24 0.80 4.10
N GLU A 126 -11.55 1.87 3.71
CA GLU A 126 -11.69 2.50 2.39
C GLU A 126 -11.34 1.52 1.25
N GLN A 127 -10.26 0.77 1.40
CA GLN A 127 -9.84 -0.25 0.43
C GLN A 127 -10.84 -1.40 0.35
N GLU A 128 -11.39 -1.88 1.49
CA GLU A 128 -12.43 -2.91 1.50
C GLU A 128 -13.67 -2.45 0.71
N ASN A 129 -14.10 -1.21 0.91
CA ASN A 129 -15.22 -0.62 0.18
C ASN A 129 -14.92 -0.45 -1.32
N ALA A 130 -13.68 -0.15 -1.69
CA ALA A 130 -13.24 0.06 -3.07
C ALA A 130 -12.94 -1.25 -3.84
N LYS A 131 -12.85 -2.40 -3.18
CA LYS A 131 -12.52 -3.70 -3.82
C LYS A 131 -13.32 -4.01 -5.09
N PRO A 132 -14.65 -3.84 -5.13
CA PRO A 132 -15.40 -4.14 -6.35
C PRO A 132 -14.96 -3.28 -7.53
N GLN A 133 -14.69 -2.00 -7.30
CA GLN A 133 -14.19 -1.08 -8.32
C GLN A 133 -12.76 -1.42 -8.75
N MET A 134 -11.88 -1.75 -7.80
CA MET A 134 -10.53 -2.22 -8.09
C MET A 134 -10.56 -3.46 -8.99
N GLN A 135 -11.42 -4.43 -8.66
CA GLN A 135 -11.55 -5.65 -9.46
C GLN A 135 -12.07 -5.36 -10.88
N GLN A 136 -13.01 -4.45 -11.03
CA GLN A 136 -13.51 -4.05 -12.35
C GLN A 136 -12.38 -3.46 -13.19
N ILE A 137 -11.58 -2.54 -12.65
CA ILE A 137 -10.42 -1.93 -13.32
C ILE A 137 -9.42 -3.00 -13.77
N LEU A 138 -9.12 -3.98 -12.92
CA LEU A 138 -8.19 -5.07 -13.29
C LEU A 138 -8.74 -5.93 -14.42
N ASN A 139 -10.03 -6.25 -14.38
CA ASN A 139 -10.69 -7.04 -15.43
C ASN A 139 -10.64 -6.33 -16.79
N ASP A 140 -10.74 -4.99 -16.80
CA ASP A 140 -10.67 -4.19 -18.04
C ASP A 140 -9.29 -4.23 -18.70
N PHE A 141 -8.23 -4.55 -17.93
CA PHE A 141 -6.86 -4.66 -18.46
C PHE A 141 -6.45 -6.08 -18.90
N VAL A 142 -7.21 -7.09 -18.53
CA VAL A 142 -6.88 -8.51 -18.79
C VAL A 142 -7.66 -9.06 -20.01
N GLN A 143 -8.57 -8.26 -20.58
CA GLN A 143 -9.26 -8.55 -21.84
C GLN A 143 -8.35 -8.24 -23.05
#